data_2659a0e6d1d01d25afc73fc1563ae33e
#
_entry.id   2659a0e6d1d01d25afc73fc1563ae33e
#
_cell.length_a   1.000
_cell.length_b   1.000
_cell.length_c   1.000
_cell.angle_alpha   90.00
_cell.angle_beta   90.00
_cell.angle_gamma   90.00
#
_symmetry.space_group_name_H-M   'P 1'
#
loop_
_entity.id
_entity.type
_entity.pdbx_description
1 polymer ?
#
loop_
_entity_poly.entity_id
_entity_poly.type
_entity_poly.pdbx_seq_one_letter_code
_entity_poly.pdbx_strand_id
1 'polypeptide(L)'
;SCLVGSEMCIRDRFNISSKTFVSVAAGVKISELENLLPSSKIFRAMPNVGAKDNLGITAIYSNHDSKEMVEKFKFIGESYEVENEDQIDLHTVLIGSGPAFFYDLMQEFEKRLDELLTDKESKRLVSIVFLSSIINAIKNGENLEELVESVASKGGTTEAALQKLDEKGFKKIFSEAVDAGIKRAKELSMN
;
A
#
# COMPACT_ATOMS: atom_id res chain seq x y z
N SER A 1 -12.11 11.61 13.01
CA SER A 1 -13.60 11.50 12.94
C SER A 1 -14.32 12.84 12.70
N CYS A 2 -13.66 13.83 12.16
CA CYS A 2 -14.23 15.17 12.00
C CYS A 2 -14.48 15.61 10.57
N LEU A 3 -14.61 14.70 9.61
CA LEU A 3 -14.66 15.09 8.20
C LEU A 3 -15.94 14.72 7.47
N VAL A 4 -16.86 14.02 8.11
CA VAL A 4 -18.18 13.74 7.51
C VAL A 4 -19.20 14.68 8.15
N GLY A 5 -19.64 15.68 7.41
CA GLY A 5 -20.64 16.66 7.83
C GLY A 5 -20.10 18.06 8.19
N SER A 6 -18.79 18.29 8.07
CA SER A 6 -18.16 19.58 8.40
C SER A 6 -17.68 20.38 7.18
N GLU A 7 -17.87 19.88 5.98
CA GLU A 7 -17.37 20.54 4.75
C GLU A 7 -17.92 21.96 4.59
N MET A 8 -19.18 22.16 4.89
CA MET A 8 -19.80 23.49 4.87
C MET A 8 -19.28 24.38 5.99
N CYS A 9 -19.00 23.81 7.18
CA CYS A 9 -18.48 24.57 8.33
C CYS A 9 -17.01 25.00 8.17
N ILE A 10 -16.19 24.22 7.46
CA ILE A 10 -14.80 24.58 7.17
C ILE A 10 -14.76 25.71 6.15
N ARG A 11 -15.58 25.63 5.10
CA ARG A 11 -15.66 26.63 4.05
C ARG A 11 -16.07 28.02 4.58
N ASP A 12 -16.99 28.07 5.52
CA ASP A 12 -17.52 29.33 6.06
C ASP A 12 -16.61 29.96 7.14
N ARG A 13 -15.74 29.17 7.79
CA ARG A 13 -14.87 29.64 8.88
C ARG A 13 -13.49 30.09 8.43
N PHE A 14 -13.01 29.60 7.28
CA PHE A 14 -11.67 29.90 6.78
C PHE A 14 -11.76 30.50 5.38
N ASN A 15 -10.96 31.52 5.11
CA ASN A 15 -10.71 31.94 3.74
C ASN A 15 -9.87 30.87 3.06
N ILE A 16 -10.56 29.94 2.37
CA ILE A 16 -9.93 28.78 1.69
C ILE A 16 -9.46 29.12 0.28
N SER A 17 -9.77 30.32 -0.23
CA SER A 17 -9.33 30.75 -1.55
C SER A 17 -7.81 30.75 -1.65
N SER A 18 -7.28 30.21 -2.72
CA SER A 18 -5.84 30.15 -3.02
C SER A 18 -5.02 29.33 -1.99
N LYS A 19 -5.66 28.42 -1.25
CA LYS A 19 -4.96 27.49 -0.34
C LYS A 19 -4.55 26.22 -1.08
N THR A 20 -3.61 25.52 -0.48
CA THR A 20 -3.22 24.17 -0.90
C THR A 20 -3.92 23.14 -0.02
N PHE A 21 -4.63 22.22 -0.64
CA PHE A 21 -5.30 21.11 0.04
C PHE A 21 -4.69 19.78 -0.40
N VAL A 22 -4.51 18.89 0.58
CA VAL A 22 -4.06 17.53 0.33
C VAL A 22 -5.13 16.57 0.85
N SER A 23 -5.72 15.81 -0.05
CA SER A 23 -6.66 14.74 0.29
C SER A 23 -5.89 13.43 0.42
N VAL A 24 -6.10 12.73 1.54
CA VAL A 24 -5.61 11.36 1.77
C VAL A 24 -6.76 10.33 1.71
N ALA A 25 -7.92 10.75 1.25
CA ALA A 25 -9.10 9.91 1.16
C ALA A 25 -9.03 8.98 -0.06
N ALA A 26 -9.28 7.69 0.16
CA ALA A 26 -9.48 6.75 -0.94
C ALA A 26 -10.82 7.03 -1.64
N GLY A 27 -10.85 6.91 -2.97
CA GLY A 27 -12.08 7.02 -3.74
C GLY A 27 -12.61 8.44 -3.97
N VAL A 28 -11.92 9.49 -3.53
CA VAL A 28 -12.35 10.89 -3.75
C VAL A 28 -11.53 11.50 -4.87
N LYS A 29 -12.16 11.86 -5.97
CA LYS A 29 -11.49 12.43 -7.15
C LYS A 29 -11.15 13.91 -7.01
N ILE A 30 -10.08 14.35 -7.69
CA ILE A 30 -9.70 15.77 -7.75
C ILE A 30 -10.86 16.63 -8.26
N SER A 31 -11.58 16.17 -9.27
CA SER A 31 -12.72 16.91 -9.84
C SER A 31 -13.83 17.21 -8.82
N GLU A 32 -14.07 16.29 -7.89
CA GLU A 32 -15.04 16.49 -6.80
C GLU A 32 -14.52 17.52 -5.79
N LEU A 33 -13.24 17.42 -5.45
CA LEU A 33 -12.59 18.36 -4.53
C LEU A 33 -12.50 19.77 -5.12
N GLU A 34 -12.25 19.90 -6.42
CA GLU A 34 -12.26 21.20 -7.13
C GLU A 34 -13.63 21.87 -7.11
N ASN A 35 -14.71 21.10 -7.22
CA ASN A 35 -16.07 21.61 -7.09
C ASN A 35 -16.36 22.13 -5.67
N LEU A 36 -15.81 21.47 -4.64
CA LEU A 36 -15.98 21.86 -3.24
C LEU A 36 -15.06 23.02 -2.84
N LEU A 37 -13.87 23.09 -3.42
CA LEU A 37 -12.78 23.99 -3.06
C LEU A 37 -12.29 24.81 -4.27
N PRO A 38 -13.16 25.63 -4.89
CA PRO A 38 -12.81 26.39 -6.07
C PRO A 38 -11.64 27.35 -5.80
N SER A 39 -10.77 27.51 -6.78
CA SER A 39 -9.57 28.38 -6.73
C SER A 39 -8.48 27.89 -5.76
N SER A 40 -8.52 26.66 -5.31
CA SER A 40 -7.50 26.04 -4.48
C SER A 40 -6.61 25.10 -5.28
N LYS A 41 -5.36 24.92 -4.84
CA LYS A 41 -4.50 23.86 -5.38
C LYS A 41 -4.81 22.56 -4.64
N ILE A 42 -5.16 21.53 -5.38
CA ILE A 42 -5.58 20.24 -4.80
C ILE A 42 -4.59 19.15 -5.18
N PHE A 43 -4.18 18.39 -4.18
CA PHE A 43 -3.34 17.22 -4.30
C PHE A 43 -4.05 16.01 -3.69
N ARG A 44 -3.98 14.89 -4.35
CA ARG A 44 -4.27 13.58 -3.74
C ARG A 44 -2.97 12.95 -3.31
N ALA A 45 -2.90 12.53 -2.08
CA ALA A 45 -1.76 11.78 -1.54
C ALA A 45 -2.28 10.48 -0.92
N MET A 46 -1.73 9.36 -1.31
CA MET A 46 -2.12 8.06 -0.80
C MET A 46 -0.94 7.41 -0.07
N PRO A 47 -0.75 7.72 1.21
CA PRO A 47 0.25 7.06 2.05
C PRO A 47 -0.23 5.66 2.46
N ASN A 48 0.71 4.80 2.84
CA ASN A 48 0.40 3.53 3.48
C ASN A 48 0.73 3.55 4.99
N VAL A 49 0.43 2.45 5.67
CA VAL A 49 0.60 2.30 7.12
C VAL A 49 2.04 2.47 7.61
N GLY A 50 3.03 2.24 6.74
CA GLY A 50 4.45 2.43 7.05
C GLY A 50 4.83 3.89 7.34
N ALA A 51 3.99 4.84 6.94
CA ALA A 51 4.20 6.27 7.18
C ALA A 51 4.37 6.63 8.66
N LYS A 52 3.73 5.90 9.57
CA LYS A 52 3.87 6.08 11.02
C LYS A 52 5.28 5.81 11.56
N ASP A 53 6.06 5.02 10.82
CA ASP A 53 7.40 4.60 11.18
C ASP A 53 8.47 5.18 10.23
N ASN A 54 8.11 6.19 9.39
CA ASN A 54 8.92 6.79 8.34
C ASN A 54 9.41 5.79 7.27
N LEU A 55 8.67 4.70 7.10
CA LEU A 55 8.87 3.67 6.08
C LEU A 55 7.66 3.61 5.12
N GLY A 56 6.91 4.70 5.05
CA GLY A 56 5.75 4.80 4.18
C GLY A 56 6.13 4.90 2.71
N ILE A 57 5.16 4.60 1.86
CA ILE A 57 5.21 4.91 0.44
C ILE A 57 3.96 5.73 0.13
N THR A 58 4.15 6.90 -0.49
CA THR A 58 3.06 7.82 -0.81
C THR A 58 3.04 8.11 -2.30
N ALA A 59 1.95 7.73 -2.98
CA ALA A 59 1.68 8.21 -4.34
C ALA A 59 1.00 9.58 -4.27
N ILE A 60 1.40 10.49 -5.16
CA ILE A 60 0.86 11.85 -5.24
C ILE A 60 0.36 12.11 -6.66
N TYR A 61 -0.83 12.68 -6.75
CA TYR A 61 -1.41 13.15 -8.00
C TYR A 61 -2.00 14.54 -7.85
N SER A 62 -1.85 15.37 -8.87
CA SER A 62 -2.47 16.69 -8.96
C SER A 62 -2.52 17.16 -10.42
N ASN A 63 -3.41 18.11 -10.71
CA ASN A 63 -3.39 18.90 -11.95
C ASN A 63 -2.36 20.05 -11.90
N HIS A 64 -1.58 20.16 -10.81
CA HIS A 64 -0.55 21.17 -10.58
C HIS A 64 0.82 20.50 -10.46
N ASP A 65 1.91 21.28 -10.50
CA ASP A 65 3.26 20.80 -10.24
C ASP A 65 3.33 20.21 -8.81
N SER A 66 3.66 18.92 -8.74
CA SER A 66 3.66 18.13 -7.52
C SER A 66 5.02 18.03 -6.83
N LYS A 67 6.09 18.58 -7.42
CA LYS A 67 7.48 18.40 -6.91
C LYS A 67 7.64 18.78 -5.45
N GLU A 68 7.12 19.96 -5.06
CA GLU A 68 7.20 20.42 -3.68
C GLU A 68 6.42 19.47 -2.73
N MET A 69 5.30 18.95 -3.18
CA MET A 69 4.48 18.04 -2.39
C MET A 69 5.17 16.67 -2.24
N VAL A 70 5.77 16.14 -3.31
CA VAL A 70 6.58 14.93 -3.27
C VAL A 70 7.70 15.08 -2.24
N GLU A 71 8.46 16.19 -2.27
CA GLU A 71 9.54 16.42 -1.29
C GLU A 71 9.03 16.49 0.15
N LYS A 72 7.86 17.09 0.38
CA LYS A 72 7.25 17.15 1.73
C LYS A 72 6.88 15.77 2.26
N PHE A 73 6.36 14.88 1.42
CA PHE A 73 5.98 13.55 1.86
C PHE A 73 7.15 12.60 2.11
N LYS A 74 8.36 12.93 1.66
CA LYS A 74 9.59 12.17 1.99
C LYS A 74 9.90 12.14 3.49
N PHE A 75 9.33 13.02 4.30
CA PHE A 75 9.49 12.97 5.76
C PHE A 75 8.83 11.75 6.42
N ILE A 76 7.90 11.09 5.73
CA ILE A 76 7.21 9.89 6.23
C ILE A 76 7.55 8.62 5.44
N GLY A 77 8.57 8.68 4.58
CA GLY A 77 9.06 7.56 3.77
C GLY A 77 9.32 7.97 2.33
N GLU A 78 9.19 7.04 1.40
CA GLU A 78 9.30 7.30 -0.03
C GLU A 78 8.03 7.97 -0.58
N SER A 79 8.21 8.85 -1.55
CA SER A 79 7.10 9.51 -2.22
C SER A 79 7.39 9.76 -3.68
N TYR A 80 6.38 9.67 -4.53
CA TYR A 80 6.50 9.84 -5.97
C TYR A 80 5.21 10.36 -6.59
N GLU A 81 5.34 11.05 -7.71
CA GLU A 81 4.23 11.50 -8.53
C GLU A 81 3.77 10.37 -9.45
N VAL A 82 2.45 10.22 -9.60
CA VAL A 82 1.85 9.34 -10.58
C VAL A 82 1.34 10.14 -11.78
N GLU A 83 1.35 9.53 -12.96
CA GLU A 83 1.03 10.20 -14.22
C GLU A 83 -0.46 10.52 -14.39
N ASN A 84 -1.32 9.71 -13.78
CA ASN A 84 -2.77 9.88 -13.84
C ASN A 84 -3.45 9.44 -12.55
N GLU A 85 -4.66 9.90 -12.35
CA GLU A 85 -5.41 9.68 -11.12
C GLU A 85 -5.78 8.20 -10.89
N ASP A 86 -5.97 7.42 -11.95
CA ASP A 86 -6.31 5.99 -11.85
C ASP A 86 -5.16 5.17 -11.24
N GLN A 87 -3.91 5.64 -11.35
CA GLN A 87 -2.77 5.00 -10.71
C GLN A 87 -2.81 5.12 -9.18
N ILE A 88 -3.53 6.12 -8.64
CA ILE A 88 -3.79 6.20 -7.19
C ILE A 88 -4.63 5.01 -6.72
N ASP A 89 -5.57 4.54 -7.52
CA ASP A 89 -6.41 3.40 -7.16
C ASP A 89 -5.60 2.10 -7.12
N LEU A 90 -4.71 1.90 -8.11
CA LEU A 90 -3.77 0.78 -8.12
C LEU A 90 -2.80 0.84 -6.92
N HIS A 91 -2.25 2.03 -6.64
CA HIS A 91 -1.41 2.26 -5.47
C HIS A 91 -2.16 1.93 -4.17
N THR A 92 -3.41 2.34 -4.06
CA THR A 92 -4.25 2.07 -2.89
C THR A 92 -4.34 0.58 -2.60
N VAL A 93 -4.48 -0.27 -3.63
CA VAL A 93 -4.59 -1.72 -3.47
C VAL A 93 -3.23 -2.36 -3.19
N LEU A 94 -2.22 -2.08 -4.00
CA LEU A 94 -0.93 -2.78 -3.89
C LEU A 94 -0.06 -2.26 -2.75
N ILE A 95 -0.07 -0.96 -2.50
CA ILE A 95 0.80 -0.32 -1.52
C ILE A 95 0.03 0.01 -0.24
N GLY A 96 -1.15 0.62 -0.38
CA GLY A 96 -1.99 0.97 0.75
C GLY A 96 -2.52 -0.26 1.50
N SER A 97 -3.12 -1.21 0.77
CA SER A 97 -3.68 -2.45 1.31
C SER A 97 -2.67 -3.60 1.36
N GLY A 98 -1.58 -3.52 0.60
CA GLY A 98 -0.54 -4.56 0.53
C GLY A 98 -0.07 -5.09 1.88
N PRO A 99 0.18 -4.25 2.89
CA PRO A 99 0.53 -4.74 4.22
C PRO A 99 -0.45 -5.75 4.81
N ALA A 100 -1.76 -5.62 4.51
CA ALA A 100 -2.76 -6.57 5.00
C ALA A 100 -2.58 -7.97 4.38
N PHE A 101 -2.18 -8.06 3.12
CA PHE A 101 -1.89 -9.35 2.47
C PHE A 101 -0.70 -10.06 3.11
N PHE A 102 0.33 -9.29 3.47
CA PHE A 102 1.48 -9.84 4.21
C PHE A 102 1.11 -10.26 5.63
N TYR A 103 0.29 -9.48 6.34
CA TYR A 103 -0.16 -9.85 7.68
C TYR A 103 -1.00 -11.12 7.67
N ASP A 104 -1.87 -11.31 6.67
CA ASP A 104 -2.64 -12.53 6.51
C ASP A 104 -1.74 -13.76 6.28
N LEU A 105 -0.74 -13.62 5.40
CA LEU A 105 0.25 -14.67 5.18
C LEU A 105 1.08 -14.95 6.44
N MET A 106 1.51 -13.91 7.17
CA MET A 106 2.24 -14.08 8.44
C MET A 106 1.43 -14.87 9.46
N GLN A 107 0.11 -14.66 9.53
CA GLN A 107 -0.76 -15.43 10.42
C GLN A 107 -0.74 -16.93 10.11
N GLU A 108 -0.68 -17.33 8.84
CA GLU A 108 -0.57 -18.75 8.49
C GLU A 108 0.76 -19.37 8.94
N PHE A 109 1.86 -18.59 8.89
CA PHE A 109 3.14 -19.03 9.46
C PHE A 109 3.06 -19.15 10.99
N GLU A 110 2.46 -18.18 11.67
CA GLU A 110 2.27 -18.20 13.13
C GLU A 110 1.49 -19.44 13.57
N LYS A 111 0.33 -19.71 12.96
CA LYS A 111 -0.51 -20.88 13.27
C LYS A 111 0.26 -22.21 13.18
N ARG A 112 1.21 -22.32 12.23
CA ARG A 112 2.03 -23.53 12.09
C ARG A 112 3.11 -23.63 13.15
N LEU A 113 3.68 -22.49 13.57
CA LEU A 113 4.70 -22.48 14.62
C LEU A 113 4.09 -22.62 16.01
N ASP A 114 2.85 -22.18 16.24
CA ASP A 114 2.14 -22.32 17.52
C ASP A 114 1.89 -23.79 17.90
N GLU A 115 2.01 -24.73 16.95
CA GLU A 115 2.00 -26.17 17.26
C GLU A 115 3.24 -26.61 18.05
N LEU A 116 4.33 -25.82 18.03
CA LEU A 116 5.63 -26.15 18.60
C LEU A 116 6.15 -25.13 19.62
N LEU A 117 5.69 -23.90 19.57
CA LEU A 117 6.22 -22.75 20.29
C LEU A 117 5.12 -21.97 21.01
N THR A 118 5.53 -21.06 21.89
CA THR A 118 4.59 -20.10 22.46
C THR A 118 4.21 -19.03 21.42
N ASP A 119 2.99 -18.49 21.52
CA ASP A 119 2.44 -17.40 20.70
C ASP A 119 3.45 -16.23 20.50
N LYS A 120 4.12 -15.86 21.59
CA LYS A 120 5.11 -14.77 21.55
C LYS A 120 6.37 -15.13 20.75
N GLU A 121 6.80 -16.37 20.81
CA GLU A 121 7.97 -16.86 20.07
C GLU A 121 7.64 -17.00 18.58
N SER A 122 6.47 -17.56 18.23
CA SER A 122 6.00 -17.68 16.86
C SER A 122 5.95 -16.33 16.18
N LYS A 123 5.30 -15.33 16.77
CA LYS A 123 5.24 -13.95 16.25
C LYS A 123 6.60 -13.35 15.99
N ARG A 124 7.51 -13.50 16.95
CA ARG A 124 8.88 -12.98 16.79
C ARG A 124 9.64 -13.65 15.65
N LEU A 125 9.57 -14.98 15.55
CA LEU A 125 10.29 -15.73 14.52
C LEU A 125 9.73 -15.46 13.13
N VAL A 126 8.40 -15.43 12.96
CA VAL A 126 7.76 -15.07 11.70
C VAL A 126 8.18 -13.67 11.26
N SER A 127 8.16 -12.70 12.16
CA SER A 127 8.58 -11.33 11.85
C SER A 127 10.04 -11.29 11.37
N ILE A 128 10.93 -12.08 11.98
CA ILE A 128 12.34 -12.15 11.57
C ILE A 128 12.48 -12.78 10.17
N VAL A 129 11.73 -13.84 9.86
CA VAL A 129 11.77 -14.50 8.54
C VAL A 129 11.38 -13.50 7.45
N PHE A 130 10.25 -12.81 7.62
CA PHE A 130 9.80 -11.81 6.65
C PHE A 130 10.78 -10.65 6.50
N LEU A 131 11.24 -10.09 7.64
CA LEU A 131 12.19 -8.99 7.64
C LEU A 131 13.52 -9.36 6.96
N SER A 132 14.08 -10.52 7.30
CA SER A 132 15.34 -10.98 6.71
C SER A 132 15.22 -11.23 5.21
N SER A 133 14.10 -11.77 4.74
CA SER A 133 13.83 -11.97 3.31
C SER A 133 13.77 -10.63 2.56
N ILE A 134 13.09 -9.63 3.12
CA ILE A 134 13.01 -8.28 2.54
C ILE A 134 14.39 -7.61 2.51
N ILE A 135 15.13 -7.67 3.61
CA ILE A 135 16.49 -7.11 3.68
C ILE A 135 17.42 -7.78 2.67
N ASN A 136 17.30 -9.09 2.50
CA ASN A 136 18.10 -9.84 1.52
C ASN A 136 17.78 -9.37 0.10
N ALA A 137 16.50 -9.24 -0.25
CA ALA A 137 16.07 -8.74 -1.55
C ALA A 137 16.59 -7.31 -1.85
N ILE A 138 16.54 -6.42 -0.85
CA ILE A 138 17.03 -5.04 -1.01
C ILE A 138 18.55 -4.99 -1.19
N LYS A 139 19.29 -5.79 -0.42
CA LYS A 139 20.77 -5.74 -0.43
C LYS A 139 21.40 -6.32 -1.68
N ASN A 140 20.84 -7.38 -2.20
CA ASN A 140 21.44 -8.09 -3.32
C ASN A 140 21.04 -7.50 -4.67
N GLY A 141 19.94 -6.73 -4.74
CA GLY A 141 19.45 -6.15 -6.00
C GLY A 141 19.14 -7.19 -7.08
N GLU A 142 19.07 -8.46 -6.69
CA GLU A 142 18.84 -9.59 -7.58
C GLU A 142 17.36 -9.67 -7.96
N ASN A 143 17.11 -10.34 -9.07
CA ASN A 143 15.75 -10.69 -9.47
C ASN A 143 15.12 -11.59 -8.39
N LEU A 144 13.87 -11.32 -8.02
CA LEU A 144 13.16 -12.13 -7.02
C LEU A 144 13.06 -13.61 -7.41
N GLU A 145 13.05 -13.92 -8.69
CA GLU A 145 13.07 -15.31 -9.19
C GLU A 145 14.37 -16.02 -8.82
N GLU A 146 15.52 -15.36 -9.01
CA GLU A 146 16.84 -15.88 -8.62
C GLU A 146 16.93 -16.08 -7.10
N LEU A 147 16.35 -15.19 -6.31
CA LEU A 147 16.30 -15.36 -4.85
C LEU A 147 15.44 -16.55 -4.44
N VAL A 148 14.32 -16.80 -5.12
CA VAL A 148 13.50 -18.00 -4.90
C VAL A 148 14.30 -19.25 -5.23
N GLU A 149 14.97 -19.29 -6.37
CA GLU A 149 15.82 -20.43 -6.80
C GLU A 149 16.97 -20.69 -5.82
N SER A 150 17.58 -19.63 -5.28
CA SER A 150 18.69 -19.78 -4.31
C SER A 150 18.30 -20.51 -3.02
N VAL A 151 17.02 -20.46 -2.65
CA VAL A 151 16.47 -21.13 -1.46
C VAL A 151 15.83 -22.48 -1.81
N ALA A 152 15.42 -22.70 -3.07
CA ALA A 152 14.73 -23.90 -3.52
C ALA A 152 15.70 -24.95 -4.05
N SER A 153 16.38 -25.65 -3.15
CA SER A 153 17.25 -26.78 -3.56
C SER A 153 16.44 -27.91 -4.20
N LYS A 154 17.02 -28.54 -5.24
CA LYS A 154 16.39 -29.64 -5.98
C LYS A 154 16.06 -30.83 -5.06
N GLY A 155 14.82 -31.28 -5.09
CA GLY A 155 14.32 -32.33 -4.19
C GLY A 155 14.09 -31.90 -2.75
N GLY A 156 14.25 -30.59 -2.44
CA GLY A 156 14.10 -30.05 -1.10
C GLY A 156 12.68 -29.71 -0.69
N THR A 157 12.51 -29.35 0.57
CA THR A 157 11.21 -28.98 1.15
C THR A 157 10.64 -27.71 0.53
N THR A 158 11.50 -26.75 0.16
CA THR A 158 11.09 -25.49 -0.49
C THR A 158 10.52 -25.77 -1.88
N GLU A 159 11.21 -26.60 -2.69
CA GLU A 159 10.72 -26.98 -4.02
C GLU A 159 9.35 -27.65 -3.94
N ALA A 160 9.18 -28.62 -3.04
CA ALA A 160 7.90 -29.31 -2.82
C ALA A 160 6.77 -28.36 -2.41
N ALA A 161 7.06 -27.39 -1.54
CA ALA A 161 6.09 -26.38 -1.13
C ALA A 161 5.70 -25.43 -2.27
N LEU A 162 6.67 -24.94 -3.04
CA LEU A 162 6.44 -24.07 -4.19
C LEU A 162 5.65 -24.76 -5.30
N GLN A 163 5.95 -26.03 -5.59
CA GLN A 163 5.18 -26.84 -6.51
C GLN A 163 3.72 -26.96 -6.07
N LYS A 164 3.48 -27.14 -4.76
CA LYS A 164 2.11 -27.19 -4.22
C LYS A 164 1.36 -25.88 -4.35
N LEU A 165 2.01 -24.75 -4.12
CA LEU A 165 1.43 -23.44 -4.34
C LEU A 165 1.07 -23.22 -5.82
N ASP A 166 1.96 -23.63 -6.73
CA ASP A 166 1.74 -23.51 -8.18
C ASP A 166 0.58 -24.41 -8.65
N GLU A 167 0.55 -25.68 -8.24
CA GLU A 167 -0.57 -26.60 -8.51
C GLU A 167 -1.94 -26.05 -8.05
N LYS A 168 -1.96 -25.28 -6.96
CA LYS A 168 -3.18 -24.66 -6.45
C LYS A 168 -3.48 -23.30 -7.09
N GLY A 169 -2.63 -22.84 -7.99
CA GLY A 169 -2.81 -21.58 -8.72
C GLY A 169 -2.65 -20.34 -7.83
N PHE A 170 -1.76 -20.38 -6.85
CA PHE A 170 -1.56 -19.28 -5.90
C PHE A 170 -1.36 -17.93 -6.59
N LYS A 171 -0.49 -17.86 -7.61
CA LYS A 171 -0.22 -16.63 -8.36
C LYS A 171 -1.50 -16.09 -9.04
N LYS A 172 -2.33 -16.97 -9.59
CA LYS A 172 -3.61 -16.61 -10.20
C LYS A 172 -4.60 -16.09 -9.18
N ILE A 173 -4.76 -16.79 -8.06
CA ILE A 173 -5.65 -16.37 -6.97
C ILE A 173 -5.23 -15.02 -6.42
N PHE A 174 -3.93 -14.78 -6.25
CA PHE A 174 -3.41 -13.49 -5.80
C PHE A 174 -3.71 -12.37 -6.80
N SER A 175 -3.52 -12.62 -8.10
CA SER A 175 -3.87 -11.65 -9.15
C SER A 175 -5.37 -11.31 -9.14
N GLU A 176 -6.24 -12.32 -9.04
CA GLU A 176 -7.69 -12.13 -8.95
C GLU A 176 -8.10 -11.33 -7.71
N ALA A 177 -7.41 -11.52 -6.57
CA ALA A 177 -7.64 -10.76 -5.36
C ALA A 177 -7.25 -9.28 -5.52
N VAL A 178 -6.13 -9.00 -6.19
CA VAL A 178 -5.71 -7.63 -6.54
C VAL A 178 -6.73 -6.97 -7.47
N ASP A 179 -7.19 -7.68 -8.51
CA ASP A 179 -8.19 -7.18 -9.45
C ASP A 179 -9.52 -6.84 -8.75
N ALA A 180 -9.94 -7.67 -7.80
CA ALA A 180 -11.11 -7.40 -6.98
C ALA A 180 -10.94 -6.11 -6.14
N GLY A 181 -9.76 -5.90 -5.57
CA GLY A 181 -9.41 -4.67 -4.85
C GLY A 181 -9.47 -3.43 -5.75
N ILE A 182 -8.88 -3.50 -6.94
CA ILE A 182 -8.88 -2.41 -7.93
C ILE A 182 -10.32 -2.08 -8.36
N LYS A 183 -11.12 -3.11 -8.63
CA LYS A 183 -12.53 -2.92 -8.95
C LYS A 183 -13.26 -2.18 -7.82
N ARG A 184 -13.03 -2.58 -6.57
CA ARG A 184 -13.65 -1.93 -5.41
C ARG A 184 -13.18 -0.49 -5.22
N ALA A 185 -11.91 -0.20 -5.43
CA ALA A 185 -11.37 1.16 -5.38
C ALA A 185 -12.08 2.07 -6.40
N LYS A 186 -12.28 1.60 -7.63
CA LYS A 186 -13.02 2.33 -8.67
C LYS A 186 -14.49 2.55 -8.32
N GLU A 187 -15.16 1.54 -7.74
CA GLU A 187 -16.56 1.68 -7.29
C GLU A 187 -16.70 2.76 -6.18
N LEU A 188 -15.72 2.87 -5.30
CA LEU A 188 -15.70 3.89 -4.25
C LEU A 188 -15.50 5.31 -4.82
N SER A 189 -14.83 5.42 -5.96
CA SER A 189 -14.60 6.70 -6.66
C SER A 189 -15.80 7.15 -7.49
N MET A 190 -16.85 6.35 -7.61
CA MET A 190 -18.07 6.66 -8.41
C MET A 190 -19.27 7.03 -7.53
N ASN A 191 -19.17 6.91 -6.23
CA ASN A 191 -20.22 7.23 -5.25
C ASN A 191 -19.90 8.50 -4.47
#